data_f1d035fa45735f3d1f535a2789ef352f
#
_entry.id   f1d035fa45735f3d1f535a2789ef352f
#
_cell.length_a   1.000
_cell.length_b   1.000
_cell.length_c   1.000
_cell.angle_alpha   90.00
_cell.angle_beta   90.00
_cell.angle_gamma   90.00
#
_symmetry.space_group_name_H-M   'P 1'
#
loop_
_entity.id
_entity.type
_entity.pdbx_description
1 polymer ?
#
loop_
_entity_poly.entity_id
_entity_poly.type
_entity_poly.pdbx_seq_one_letter_code
_entity_poly.pdbx_strand_id
1 'polypeptide(L)'
;MKYLRSLMQQFVTACKNQAKLIQQFTLSLLYLFIIHIVALLFFFLFRLVLFTSIDYQFPPDIQNNFLMQATAFIKGLWFDNVIACYILLLPLVILWITALCNYHSKWAFRFISIFFILFYSLSFIISAANIPYFSYFFKTINSSIYNWFGYGATTAGMVLGETSFYFPIFLGLISILLLSGSVLRLSSYFYHLINSKSTSISPINRLCIFATGAVCIGLCLFGIRGRMGYNPIRVSQAYYCTDPFLNQLGVNPVFNLLTSTLDDNRKENRYLHLMPEQEAITNMQSILQRKGIEGISPIAREVKCAAVPTQKNVVLIFMESMSANLMEHFGSTKKLTPFLDSLYLESLSFDHFYSAGIHTNHGMYATLYSFPAIMKRNAMKGAVVPVYSGLPTVLKDNGYRNLFFMTHESQYDNMNAFLRTNGFDEIYAQENYPTALVYKTISYTNMPCPF
;
A
#
# COMPACT_ATOMS: atom_id res chain seq x y z
N MET A 1 -13.05 -32.88 -1.14
CA MET A 1 -14.52 -32.88 -1.25
C MET A 1 -15.24 -33.63 -0.13
N LYS A 2 -14.85 -34.86 0.27
CA LYS A 2 -15.50 -35.63 1.36
C LYS A 2 -15.35 -34.91 2.73
N TYR A 3 -14.20 -34.37 3.05
CA TYR A 3 -13.93 -33.66 4.32
C TYR A 3 -14.74 -32.35 4.44
N LEU A 4 -14.83 -31.59 3.35
CA LEU A 4 -15.67 -30.37 3.29
C LEU A 4 -17.15 -30.70 3.49
N ARG A 5 -17.65 -31.82 2.89
CA ARG A 5 -19.01 -32.32 3.11
C ARG A 5 -19.25 -32.71 4.56
N SER A 6 -18.27 -33.37 5.22
CA SER A 6 -18.38 -33.78 6.62
C SER A 6 -18.45 -32.55 7.55
N LEU A 7 -17.57 -31.56 7.35
CA LEU A 7 -17.58 -30.28 8.11
C LEU A 7 -18.91 -29.53 7.92
N MET A 8 -19.42 -29.47 6.69
CA MET A 8 -20.71 -28.84 6.40
C MET A 8 -21.88 -29.57 7.04
N GLN A 9 -21.88 -30.92 7.05
CA GLN A 9 -22.92 -31.70 7.74
C GLN A 9 -22.90 -31.47 9.26
N GLN A 10 -21.72 -31.38 9.89
CA GLN A 10 -21.59 -31.08 11.32
C GLN A 10 -22.14 -29.68 11.63
N PHE A 11 -21.81 -28.68 10.81
CA PHE A 11 -22.29 -27.31 10.96
C PHE A 11 -23.81 -27.20 10.78
N VAL A 12 -24.36 -27.82 9.76
CA VAL A 12 -25.82 -27.88 9.52
C VAL A 12 -26.54 -28.56 10.68
N THR A 13 -25.93 -29.60 11.27
CA THR A 13 -26.51 -30.30 12.43
C THR A 13 -26.51 -29.44 13.69
N ALA A 14 -25.43 -28.66 13.93
CA ALA A 14 -25.36 -27.70 15.03
C ALA A 14 -26.41 -26.57 14.89
N CYS A 15 -26.72 -26.15 13.66
CA CYS A 15 -27.71 -25.11 13.39
C CYS A 15 -29.17 -25.59 13.46
N LYS A 16 -29.45 -26.91 13.56
CA LYS A 16 -30.82 -27.46 13.57
C LYS A 16 -31.70 -26.94 14.71
N ASN A 17 -31.11 -26.49 15.79
CA ASN A 17 -31.81 -25.95 16.97
C ASN A 17 -32.08 -24.44 16.90
N GLN A 18 -31.62 -23.73 15.84
CA GLN A 18 -31.88 -22.32 15.66
C GLN A 18 -33.19 -22.06 14.90
N ALA A 19 -33.77 -20.87 15.11
CA ALA A 19 -34.93 -20.48 14.31
C ALA A 19 -34.57 -20.46 12.81
N LYS A 20 -35.40 -21.03 11.97
CA LYS A 20 -35.14 -21.25 10.55
C LYS A 20 -34.60 -20.07 9.77
N LEU A 21 -35.07 -18.87 10.10
CA LEU A 21 -34.61 -17.63 9.45
C LEU A 21 -33.12 -17.29 9.80
N ILE A 22 -32.75 -17.47 11.08
CA ILE A 22 -31.37 -17.29 11.53
C ILE A 22 -30.45 -18.33 10.86
N GLN A 23 -30.92 -19.60 10.79
CA GLN A 23 -30.18 -20.66 10.10
C GLN A 23 -29.93 -20.33 8.63
N GLN A 24 -30.92 -19.81 7.92
CA GLN A 24 -30.80 -19.42 6.51
C GLN A 24 -29.77 -18.29 6.32
N PHE A 25 -29.81 -17.29 7.21
CA PHE A 25 -28.82 -16.20 7.17
C PHE A 25 -27.41 -16.69 7.51
N THR A 26 -27.26 -17.56 8.50
CA THR A 26 -25.96 -18.17 8.85
C THR A 26 -25.39 -18.99 7.68
N LEU A 27 -26.22 -19.74 6.96
CA LEU A 27 -25.81 -20.45 5.74
C LEU A 27 -25.40 -19.50 4.63
N SER A 28 -26.06 -18.34 4.50
CA SER A 28 -25.66 -17.30 3.56
C SER A 28 -24.29 -16.72 3.89
N LEU A 29 -24.02 -16.47 5.17
CA LEU A 29 -22.69 -16.00 5.63
C LEU A 29 -21.61 -17.07 5.41
N LEU A 30 -21.93 -18.35 5.65
CA LEU A 30 -20.99 -19.43 5.39
C LEU A 30 -20.65 -19.55 3.89
N TYR A 31 -21.62 -19.38 3.01
CA TYR A 31 -21.40 -19.31 1.56
C TYR A 31 -20.40 -18.22 1.19
N LEU A 32 -20.60 -17.01 1.70
CA LEU A 32 -19.69 -15.88 1.45
C LEU A 32 -18.30 -16.15 2.02
N PHE A 33 -18.21 -16.70 3.23
CA PHE A 33 -16.93 -17.01 3.88
C PHE A 33 -16.13 -18.05 3.10
N ILE A 34 -16.79 -19.11 2.59
CA ILE A 34 -16.10 -20.13 1.78
C ILE A 34 -15.53 -19.51 0.50
N ILE A 35 -16.28 -18.65 -0.20
CA ILE A 35 -15.77 -17.98 -1.41
C ILE A 35 -14.61 -17.07 -1.06
N HIS A 36 -14.71 -16.33 0.04
CA HIS A 36 -13.63 -15.46 0.51
C HIS A 36 -12.33 -16.23 0.75
N ILE A 37 -12.39 -17.35 1.46
CA ILE A 37 -11.20 -18.21 1.71
C ILE A 37 -10.66 -18.79 0.40
N VAL A 38 -11.51 -19.25 -0.51
CA VAL A 38 -11.07 -19.76 -1.82
C VAL A 38 -10.34 -18.68 -2.61
N ALA A 39 -10.83 -17.44 -2.61
CA ALA A 39 -10.18 -16.34 -3.28
C ALA A 39 -8.80 -16.01 -2.66
N LEU A 40 -8.69 -16.00 -1.33
CA LEU A 40 -7.41 -15.79 -0.64
C LEU A 40 -6.39 -16.89 -0.99
N LEU A 41 -6.83 -18.15 -1.13
CA LEU A 41 -5.95 -19.26 -1.55
C LEU A 41 -5.42 -19.04 -2.97
N PHE A 42 -6.21 -18.52 -3.91
CA PHE A 42 -5.73 -18.20 -5.25
C PHE A 42 -4.76 -17.02 -5.25
N PHE A 43 -5.01 -15.96 -4.50
CA PHE A 43 -4.04 -14.86 -4.36
C PHE A 43 -2.71 -15.35 -3.77
N PHE A 44 -2.77 -16.20 -2.75
CA PHE A 44 -1.59 -16.83 -2.18
C PHE A 44 -0.83 -17.67 -3.23
N LEU A 45 -1.54 -18.42 -4.06
CA LEU A 45 -0.95 -19.22 -5.13
C LEU A 45 -0.22 -18.33 -6.17
N PHE A 46 -0.83 -17.24 -6.62
CA PHE A 46 -0.16 -16.30 -7.54
C PHE A 46 1.12 -15.71 -6.92
N ARG A 47 1.09 -15.38 -5.62
CA ARG A 47 2.27 -14.89 -4.91
C ARG A 47 3.35 -15.95 -4.78
N LEU A 48 2.97 -17.19 -4.51
CA LEU A 48 3.90 -18.31 -4.44
C LEU A 48 4.58 -18.54 -5.79
N VAL A 49 3.81 -18.51 -6.87
CA VAL A 49 4.36 -18.62 -8.23
C VAL A 49 5.28 -17.44 -8.54
N LEU A 50 4.91 -16.21 -8.20
CA LEU A 50 5.79 -15.05 -8.36
C LEU A 50 7.11 -15.26 -7.62
N PHE A 51 7.05 -15.71 -6.37
CA PHE A 51 8.24 -15.95 -5.55
C PHE A 51 9.18 -17.01 -6.14
N THR A 52 8.61 -18.08 -6.75
CA THR A 52 9.40 -19.20 -7.29
C THR A 52 9.81 -19.03 -8.77
N SER A 53 9.14 -18.14 -9.52
CA SER A 53 9.39 -17.96 -10.96
C SER A 53 10.44 -16.91 -11.27
N ILE A 54 10.80 -16.05 -10.33
CA ILE A 54 11.81 -15.02 -10.53
C ILE A 54 13.14 -15.53 -10.05
N ASP A 55 14.14 -15.50 -10.95
CA ASP A 55 15.53 -15.79 -10.61
C ASP A 55 16.13 -14.58 -9.88
N TYR A 56 15.78 -14.46 -8.59
CA TYR A 56 16.26 -13.41 -7.71
C TYR A 56 17.25 -13.96 -6.70
N GLN A 57 18.46 -13.43 -6.74
CA GLN A 57 19.50 -13.81 -5.80
C GLN A 57 19.37 -13.02 -4.52
N PHE A 58 18.87 -13.68 -3.48
CA PHE A 58 18.80 -13.07 -2.15
C PHE A 58 20.19 -12.87 -1.55
N PRO A 59 20.41 -11.75 -0.85
CA PRO A 59 21.57 -11.61 0.03
C PRO A 59 21.65 -12.77 1.04
N PRO A 60 22.87 -13.21 1.47
CA PRO A 60 23.03 -14.39 2.32
C PRO A 60 22.27 -14.34 3.65
N ASP A 61 22.10 -13.16 4.23
CA ASP A 61 21.35 -12.90 5.45
C ASP A 61 19.84 -13.09 5.30
N ILE A 62 19.32 -12.90 4.08
CA ILE A 62 17.90 -13.08 3.73
C ILE A 62 17.63 -14.49 3.20
N GLN A 63 18.56 -15.05 2.43
CA GLN A 63 18.40 -16.38 1.83
C GLN A 63 18.16 -17.47 2.89
N ASN A 64 18.82 -17.38 4.03
CA ASN A 64 18.71 -18.32 5.13
C ASN A 64 17.67 -17.92 6.19
N ASN A 65 16.95 -16.82 6.00
CA ASN A 65 15.98 -16.30 6.96
C ASN A 65 14.54 -16.59 6.54
N PHE A 66 14.08 -17.81 6.84
CA PHE A 66 12.71 -18.25 6.55
C PHE A 66 11.64 -17.30 7.15
N LEU A 67 11.87 -16.77 8.36
CA LEU A 67 10.90 -15.89 9.01
C LEU A 67 10.73 -14.56 8.23
N MET A 68 11.83 -14.03 7.70
CA MET A 68 11.78 -12.82 6.88
C MET A 68 11.01 -13.09 5.58
N GLN A 69 11.28 -14.19 4.89
CA GLN A 69 10.55 -14.57 3.68
C GLN A 69 9.06 -14.82 3.98
N ALA A 70 8.72 -15.56 5.04
CA ALA A 70 7.34 -15.81 5.45
C ALA A 70 6.57 -14.53 5.78
N THR A 71 7.25 -13.51 6.30
CA THR A 71 6.64 -12.20 6.60
C THR A 71 6.09 -11.54 5.33
N ALA A 72 6.76 -11.67 4.17
CA ALA A 72 6.23 -11.18 2.90
C ALA A 72 4.87 -11.81 2.55
N PHE A 73 4.73 -13.13 2.78
CA PHE A 73 3.47 -13.83 2.54
C PHE A 73 2.37 -13.41 3.52
N ILE A 74 2.71 -13.20 4.80
CA ILE A 74 1.75 -12.70 5.80
C ILE A 74 1.27 -11.29 5.43
N LYS A 75 2.18 -10.39 5.07
CA LYS A 75 1.86 -9.05 4.58
C LYS A 75 0.99 -9.13 3.33
N GLY A 76 1.36 -10.02 2.40
CA GLY A 76 0.60 -10.25 1.18
C GLY A 76 -0.82 -10.74 1.44
N LEU A 77 -1.01 -11.71 2.33
CA LEU A 77 -2.33 -12.20 2.73
C LEU A 77 -3.18 -11.06 3.34
N TRP A 78 -2.55 -10.17 4.07
CA TRP A 78 -3.22 -8.98 4.60
C TRP A 78 -3.77 -8.07 3.49
N PHE A 79 -2.97 -7.74 2.47
CA PHE A 79 -3.42 -6.96 1.31
C PHE A 79 -4.45 -7.71 0.46
N ASP A 80 -4.33 -9.04 0.32
CA ASP A 80 -5.30 -9.89 -0.38
C ASP A 80 -6.66 -9.83 0.29
N ASN A 81 -6.68 -9.88 1.64
CA ASN A 81 -7.90 -9.75 2.42
C ASN A 81 -8.58 -8.39 2.20
N VAL A 82 -7.83 -7.30 2.05
CA VAL A 82 -8.39 -5.98 1.73
C VAL A 82 -9.17 -6.03 0.41
N ILE A 83 -8.57 -6.57 -0.65
CA ILE A 83 -9.24 -6.69 -1.95
C ILE A 83 -10.44 -7.64 -1.88
N ALA A 84 -10.29 -8.78 -1.21
CA ALA A 84 -11.38 -9.73 -1.03
C ALA A 84 -12.56 -9.11 -0.24
N CYS A 85 -12.29 -8.25 0.77
CA CYS A 85 -13.32 -7.52 1.51
C CYS A 85 -14.03 -6.47 0.64
N TYR A 86 -13.32 -5.77 -0.26
CA TYR A 86 -13.96 -4.86 -1.23
C TYR A 86 -14.97 -5.63 -2.10
N ILE A 87 -14.59 -6.80 -2.60
CA ILE A 87 -15.47 -7.64 -3.44
C ILE A 87 -16.60 -8.25 -2.60
N LEU A 88 -16.35 -8.60 -1.35
CA LEU A 88 -17.31 -9.24 -0.46
C LEU A 88 -18.43 -8.30 0.00
N LEU A 89 -18.16 -7.00 0.12
CA LEU A 89 -19.06 -6.04 0.77
C LEU A 89 -20.45 -6.00 0.12
N LEU A 90 -20.52 -5.87 -1.20
CA LEU A 90 -21.81 -5.79 -1.89
C LEU A 90 -22.63 -7.09 -1.78
N PRO A 91 -22.08 -8.29 -2.04
CA PRO A 91 -22.76 -9.55 -1.76
C PRO A 91 -23.27 -9.71 -0.34
N LEU A 92 -22.48 -9.30 0.66
CA LEU A 92 -22.85 -9.34 2.06
C LEU A 92 -24.08 -8.47 2.35
N VAL A 93 -24.09 -7.23 1.84
CA VAL A 93 -25.24 -6.30 1.99
C VAL A 93 -26.49 -6.86 1.33
N ILE A 94 -26.37 -7.42 0.12
CA ILE A 94 -27.52 -8.02 -0.59
C ILE A 94 -28.10 -9.16 0.21
N LEU A 95 -27.29 -10.12 0.67
CA LEU A 95 -27.77 -11.26 1.45
C LEU A 95 -28.34 -10.84 2.80
N TRP A 96 -27.79 -9.82 3.43
CA TRP A 96 -28.33 -9.25 4.67
C TRP A 96 -29.71 -8.64 4.47
N ILE A 97 -29.89 -7.81 3.45
CA ILE A 97 -31.19 -7.19 3.12
C ILE A 97 -32.22 -8.28 2.76
N THR A 98 -31.86 -9.25 1.93
CA THR A 98 -32.77 -10.34 1.55
C THR A 98 -33.18 -11.19 2.75
N ALA A 99 -32.27 -11.42 3.71
CA ALA A 99 -32.59 -12.11 4.96
C ALA A 99 -33.55 -11.32 5.85
N LEU A 100 -33.35 -9.99 6.00
CA LEU A 100 -34.24 -9.11 6.76
C LEU A 100 -35.65 -9.03 6.16
N CYS A 101 -35.74 -9.04 4.82
CA CYS A 101 -37.01 -9.05 4.10
C CYS A 101 -37.64 -10.46 4.02
N ASN A 102 -36.96 -11.50 4.53
CA ASN A 102 -37.38 -12.90 4.36
C ASN A 102 -37.68 -13.27 2.89
N TYR A 103 -36.88 -12.71 2.00
CA TYR A 103 -37.01 -12.85 0.55
C TYR A 103 -35.83 -13.63 -0.04
N HIS A 104 -36.06 -14.89 -0.43
CA HIS A 104 -35.03 -15.75 -0.98
C HIS A 104 -35.18 -15.81 -2.50
N SER A 105 -34.38 -15.00 -3.21
CA SER A 105 -34.45 -14.88 -4.66
C SER A 105 -33.32 -15.62 -5.35
N LYS A 106 -33.67 -16.47 -6.31
CA LYS A 106 -32.71 -17.09 -7.22
C LYS A 106 -31.90 -16.06 -8.01
N TRP A 107 -32.53 -14.93 -8.31
CA TRP A 107 -31.88 -13.83 -9.02
C TRP A 107 -30.79 -13.16 -8.16
N ALA A 108 -31.01 -13.02 -6.86
CA ALA A 108 -29.98 -12.48 -5.94
C ALA A 108 -28.72 -13.38 -5.94
N PHE A 109 -28.91 -14.70 -5.84
CA PHE A 109 -27.79 -15.65 -5.89
C PHE A 109 -27.10 -15.66 -7.25
N ARG A 110 -27.85 -15.55 -8.35
CA ARG A 110 -27.26 -15.42 -9.70
C ARG A 110 -26.46 -14.14 -9.84
N PHE A 111 -27.02 -13.02 -9.41
CA PHE A 111 -26.32 -11.74 -9.45
C PHE A 111 -25.01 -11.79 -8.64
N ILE A 112 -25.04 -12.30 -7.40
CA ILE A 112 -23.88 -12.48 -6.55
C ILE A 112 -22.83 -13.38 -7.22
N SER A 113 -23.27 -14.47 -7.85
CA SER A 113 -22.36 -15.38 -8.56
C SER A 113 -21.67 -14.68 -9.74
N ILE A 114 -22.43 -13.96 -10.57
CA ILE A 114 -21.88 -13.20 -11.70
C ILE A 114 -20.91 -12.11 -11.18
N PHE A 115 -21.28 -11.43 -10.10
CA PHE A 115 -20.46 -10.41 -9.48
C PHE A 115 -19.12 -10.99 -8.98
N PHE A 116 -19.14 -12.10 -8.24
CA PHE A 116 -17.91 -12.75 -7.79
C PHE A 116 -17.05 -13.23 -8.96
N ILE A 117 -17.64 -13.88 -9.96
CA ILE A 117 -16.92 -14.37 -11.14
C ILE A 117 -16.25 -13.19 -11.86
N LEU A 118 -16.98 -12.10 -12.08
CA LEU A 118 -16.46 -10.93 -12.79
C LEU A 118 -15.27 -10.30 -12.05
N PHE A 119 -15.45 -9.94 -10.78
CA PHE A 119 -14.43 -9.19 -10.04
C PHE A 119 -13.22 -10.03 -9.65
N TYR A 120 -13.42 -11.31 -9.29
CA TYR A 120 -12.28 -12.18 -9.03
C TYR A 120 -11.55 -12.59 -10.32
N SER A 121 -12.27 -12.79 -11.45
CA SER A 121 -11.59 -13.03 -12.73
C SER A 121 -10.70 -11.87 -13.12
N LEU A 122 -11.21 -10.64 -13.00
CA LEU A 122 -10.41 -9.43 -13.23
C LEU A 122 -9.19 -9.38 -12.29
N SER A 123 -9.40 -9.67 -11.02
CA SER A 123 -8.31 -9.69 -10.02
C SER A 123 -7.26 -10.76 -10.34
N PHE A 124 -7.66 -11.93 -10.82
CA PHE A 124 -6.75 -13.01 -11.18
C PHE A 124 -6.01 -12.74 -12.49
N ILE A 125 -6.64 -12.09 -13.47
CA ILE A 125 -5.97 -11.60 -14.68
C ILE A 125 -4.85 -10.63 -14.30
N ILE A 126 -5.13 -9.65 -13.43
CA ILE A 126 -4.13 -8.68 -12.95
C ILE A 126 -3.00 -9.40 -12.18
N SER A 127 -3.35 -10.37 -11.32
CA SER A 127 -2.36 -11.13 -10.55
C SER A 127 -1.49 -12.03 -11.43
N ALA A 128 -2.05 -12.65 -12.45
CA ALA A 128 -1.31 -13.44 -13.42
C ALA A 128 -0.39 -12.56 -14.27
N ALA A 129 -0.90 -11.43 -14.77
CA ALA A 129 -0.12 -10.46 -15.54
C ALA A 129 1.02 -9.82 -14.73
N ASN A 130 0.86 -9.75 -13.39
CA ASN A 130 1.90 -9.23 -12.51
C ASN A 130 3.19 -10.09 -12.53
N ILE A 131 3.10 -11.40 -12.78
CA ILE A 131 4.26 -12.29 -12.77
C ILE A 131 5.27 -11.89 -13.86
N PRO A 132 4.90 -11.87 -15.15
CA PRO A 132 5.81 -11.41 -16.20
C PRO A 132 6.13 -9.91 -16.11
N TYR A 133 5.18 -9.08 -15.71
CA TYR A 133 5.44 -7.65 -15.50
C TYR A 133 6.55 -7.43 -14.48
N PHE A 134 6.52 -8.17 -13.38
CA PHE A 134 7.52 -8.07 -12.33
C PHE A 134 8.91 -8.53 -12.81
N SER A 135 8.98 -9.60 -13.62
CA SER A 135 10.26 -10.08 -14.13
C SER A 135 11.00 -9.06 -15.00
N TYR A 136 10.25 -8.17 -15.70
CA TYR A 136 10.85 -7.11 -16.52
C TYR A 136 11.13 -5.82 -15.75
N PHE A 137 10.22 -5.41 -14.86
CA PHE A 137 10.27 -4.09 -14.23
C PHE A 137 10.70 -4.10 -12.77
N PHE A 138 10.79 -5.26 -12.14
CA PHE A 138 11.03 -5.44 -10.70
C PHE A 138 10.11 -4.60 -9.82
N LYS A 139 8.88 -4.38 -10.31
CA LYS A 139 7.83 -3.62 -9.63
C LYS A 139 6.49 -4.31 -9.81
N THR A 140 5.65 -4.24 -8.78
CA THR A 140 4.25 -4.68 -8.86
C THR A 140 3.49 -3.80 -9.85
N ILE A 141 2.56 -4.40 -10.63
CA ILE A 141 1.69 -3.69 -11.59
C ILE A 141 1.10 -2.43 -10.95
N ASN A 142 1.17 -1.32 -11.68
CA ASN A 142 0.66 -0.02 -11.30
C ASN A 142 0.01 0.67 -12.52
N SER A 143 -0.45 1.91 -12.33
CA SER A 143 -1.13 2.71 -13.36
C SER A 143 -0.36 2.89 -14.68
N SER A 144 0.97 2.77 -14.68
CA SER A 144 1.77 2.88 -15.91
C SER A 144 1.42 1.82 -16.97
N ILE A 145 0.76 0.72 -16.56
CA ILE A 145 0.30 -0.31 -17.51
C ILE A 145 -0.70 0.24 -18.54
N TYR A 146 -1.44 1.30 -18.19
CA TYR A 146 -2.40 1.91 -19.11
C TYR A 146 -1.75 2.55 -20.34
N ASN A 147 -0.48 2.93 -20.24
CA ASN A 147 0.28 3.47 -21.38
C ASN A 147 0.42 2.43 -22.51
N TRP A 148 0.34 1.14 -22.16
CA TRP A 148 0.47 0.04 -23.12
C TRP A 148 -0.81 -0.21 -23.93
N PHE A 149 -1.97 0.25 -23.44
CA PHE A 149 -3.23 0.09 -24.15
C PHE A 149 -3.26 0.90 -25.46
N GLY A 150 -2.48 1.98 -25.55
CA GLY A 150 -2.29 2.73 -26.80
C GLY A 150 -1.53 1.93 -27.89
N TYR A 151 -0.83 0.86 -27.51
CA TYR A 151 -0.02 0.00 -28.39
C TYR A 151 -0.53 -1.44 -28.39
N GLY A 152 -1.85 -1.64 -28.32
CA GLY A 152 -2.48 -2.95 -28.06
C GLY A 152 -2.02 -4.08 -28.98
N ALA A 153 -1.85 -3.84 -30.30
CA ALA A 153 -1.38 -4.85 -31.24
C ALA A 153 0.07 -5.27 -30.97
N THR A 154 0.96 -4.31 -30.69
CA THR A 154 2.36 -4.56 -30.33
C THR A 154 2.46 -5.31 -28.99
N THR A 155 1.70 -4.88 -28.00
CA THR A 155 1.65 -5.53 -26.68
C THR A 155 1.15 -6.97 -26.78
N ALA A 156 0.07 -7.20 -27.55
CA ALA A 156 -0.44 -8.54 -27.81
C ALA A 156 0.59 -9.43 -28.52
N GLY A 157 1.30 -8.89 -29.52
CA GLY A 157 2.38 -9.59 -30.21
C GLY A 157 3.52 -9.98 -29.28
N MET A 158 3.92 -9.10 -28.37
CA MET A 158 4.94 -9.39 -27.35
C MET A 158 4.47 -10.49 -26.38
N VAL A 159 3.24 -10.40 -25.87
CA VAL A 159 2.68 -11.39 -24.94
C VAL A 159 2.54 -12.78 -25.60
N LEU A 160 2.14 -12.84 -26.85
CA LEU A 160 1.99 -14.11 -27.57
C LEU A 160 3.31 -14.65 -28.14
N GLY A 161 4.31 -13.80 -28.35
CA GLY A 161 5.63 -14.21 -28.84
C GLY A 161 6.58 -14.71 -27.78
N GLU A 162 6.33 -14.41 -26.50
CA GLU A 162 7.23 -14.73 -25.40
C GLU A 162 6.74 -15.96 -24.62
N THR A 163 7.49 -17.06 -24.70
CA THR A 163 7.10 -18.35 -24.08
C THR A 163 7.03 -18.31 -22.56
N SER A 164 7.77 -17.40 -21.92
CA SER A 164 7.75 -17.21 -20.46
C SER A 164 6.38 -16.75 -19.95
N PHE A 165 5.53 -16.17 -20.80
CA PHE A 165 4.19 -15.72 -20.43
C PHE A 165 3.13 -16.81 -20.45
N TYR A 166 3.39 -17.94 -21.10
CA TYR A 166 2.37 -18.99 -21.26
C TYR A 166 1.96 -19.61 -19.93
N PHE A 167 2.92 -19.86 -19.04
CA PHE A 167 2.60 -20.43 -17.72
C PHE A 167 1.76 -19.48 -16.85
N PRO A 168 2.06 -18.19 -16.68
CA PRO A 168 1.18 -17.22 -16.01
C PRO A 168 -0.22 -17.10 -16.62
N ILE A 169 -0.31 -17.11 -17.96
CA ILE A 169 -1.62 -17.06 -18.66
C ILE A 169 -2.43 -18.33 -18.34
N PHE A 170 -1.81 -19.51 -18.46
CA PHE A 170 -2.47 -20.79 -18.12
C PHE A 170 -2.92 -20.82 -16.66
N LEU A 171 -2.08 -20.38 -15.74
CA LEU A 171 -2.40 -20.29 -14.31
C LEU A 171 -3.61 -19.36 -14.07
N GLY A 172 -3.64 -18.21 -14.74
CA GLY A 172 -4.77 -17.27 -14.68
C GLY A 172 -6.07 -17.91 -15.17
N LEU A 173 -6.04 -18.53 -16.35
CA LEU A 173 -7.21 -19.18 -16.95
C LEU A 173 -7.74 -20.32 -16.08
N ILE A 174 -6.86 -21.21 -15.60
CA ILE A 174 -7.30 -22.34 -14.77
C ILE A 174 -7.85 -21.85 -13.41
N SER A 175 -7.26 -20.81 -12.84
CA SER A 175 -7.75 -20.20 -11.59
C SER A 175 -9.15 -19.60 -11.77
N ILE A 176 -9.41 -18.93 -12.88
CA ILE A 176 -10.74 -18.39 -13.22
C ILE A 176 -11.75 -19.52 -13.41
N LEU A 177 -11.40 -20.58 -14.13
CA LEU A 177 -12.29 -21.73 -14.36
C LEU A 177 -12.64 -22.43 -13.05
N LEU A 178 -11.64 -22.69 -12.20
CA LEU A 178 -11.83 -23.36 -10.91
C LEU A 178 -12.67 -22.52 -9.94
N LEU A 179 -12.38 -21.20 -9.86
CA LEU A 179 -13.19 -20.30 -9.04
C LEU A 179 -14.63 -20.22 -9.55
N SER A 180 -14.82 -20.01 -10.85
CA SER A 180 -16.15 -19.92 -11.45
C SER A 180 -16.97 -21.18 -11.22
N GLY A 181 -16.36 -22.35 -11.43
CA GLY A 181 -17.01 -23.64 -11.13
C GLY A 181 -17.36 -23.79 -9.65
N SER A 182 -16.48 -23.33 -8.75
CA SER A 182 -16.70 -23.34 -7.31
C SER A 182 -17.85 -22.41 -6.92
N VAL A 183 -17.84 -21.17 -7.42
CA VAL A 183 -18.90 -20.18 -7.15
C VAL A 183 -20.26 -20.69 -7.61
N LEU A 184 -20.36 -21.20 -8.85
CA LEU A 184 -21.63 -21.69 -9.40
C LEU A 184 -22.17 -22.92 -8.62
N ARG A 185 -21.28 -23.86 -8.28
CA ARG A 185 -21.67 -25.06 -7.49
C ARG A 185 -22.10 -24.69 -6.08
N LEU A 186 -21.32 -23.83 -5.40
CA LEU A 186 -21.65 -23.37 -4.05
C LEU A 186 -22.93 -22.55 -4.05
N SER A 187 -23.09 -21.63 -4.99
CA SER A 187 -24.31 -20.82 -5.13
C SER A 187 -25.55 -21.69 -5.29
N SER A 188 -25.50 -22.68 -6.19
CA SER A 188 -26.63 -23.61 -6.39
C SER A 188 -26.91 -24.43 -5.13
N TYR A 189 -25.86 -24.99 -4.51
CA TYR A 189 -25.97 -25.78 -3.29
C TYR A 189 -26.61 -25.00 -2.13
N PHE A 190 -26.08 -23.81 -1.83
CA PHE A 190 -26.58 -22.97 -0.75
C PHE A 190 -27.97 -22.41 -1.04
N TYR A 191 -28.27 -22.05 -2.30
CA TYR A 191 -29.60 -21.63 -2.68
C TYR A 191 -30.65 -22.72 -2.36
N HIS A 192 -30.38 -24.00 -2.71
CA HIS A 192 -31.27 -25.09 -2.40
C HIS A 192 -31.44 -25.33 -0.89
N LEU A 193 -30.39 -25.15 -0.09
CA LEU A 193 -30.48 -25.24 1.36
C LEU A 193 -31.34 -24.13 1.99
N ILE A 194 -31.27 -22.93 1.43
CA ILE A 194 -31.89 -21.70 1.96
C ILE A 194 -33.31 -21.50 1.44
N ASN A 195 -33.65 -22.04 0.27
CA ASN A 195 -34.92 -21.78 -0.44
C ASN A 195 -36.17 -22.46 0.21
N SER A 196 -36.16 -22.74 1.48
CA SER A 196 -37.32 -23.20 2.20
C SER A 196 -37.99 -22.01 2.92
N LYS A 197 -39.25 -21.68 2.54
CA LYS A 197 -39.97 -20.54 3.16
C LYS A 197 -39.99 -20.66 4.69
N SER A 198 -39.58 -19.62 5.37
CA SER A 198 -39.74 -19.47 6.81
C SER A 198 -41.16 -18.94 7.09
N THR A 199 -41.92 -19.64 7.89
CA THR A 199 -43.31 -19.26 8.22
C THR A 199 -43.41 -18.38 9.44
N SER A 200 -42.39 -18.31 10.27
CA SER A 200 -42.40 -17.52 11.51
C SER A 200 -41.34 -16.40 11.48
N ILE A 201 -41.82 -15.18 11.45
CA ILE A 201 -40.96 -13.98 11.53
C ILE A 201 -41.12 -13.37 12.91
N SER A 202 -40.42 -13.91 13.89
CA SER A 202 -40.34 -13.25 15.21
C SER A 202 -39.54 -11.95 15.11
N PRO A 203 -39.99 -10.85 15.75
CA PRO A 203 -39.22 -9.60 15.83
C PRO A 203 -37.81 -9.81 16.39
N ILE A 204 -37.66 -10.73 17.33
CA ILE A 204 -36.37 -11.09 17.94
C ILE A 204 -35.41 -11.68 16.88
N ASN A 205 -35.90 -12.57 16.01
CA ASN A 205 -35.07 -13.15 14.94
C ASN A 205 -34.59 -12.08 13.94
N ARG A 206 -35.43 -11.11 13.60
CA ARG A 206 -35.04 -9.97 12.76
C ARG A 206 -33.98 -9.11 13.43
N LEU A 207 -34.14 -8.84 14.74
CA LEU A 207 -33.14 -8.09 15.50
C LEU A 207 -31.79 -8.83 15.54
N CYS A 208 -31.80 -10.15 15.74
CA CYS A 208 -30.58 -10.96 15.70
C CYS A 208 -29.89 -10.91 14.33
N ILE A 209 -30.65 -11.05 13.22
CA ILE A 209 -30.10 -10.95 11.86
C ILE A 209 -29.57 -9.54 11.60
N PHE A 210 -30.30 -8.51 12.04
CA PHE A 210 -29.84 -7.13 11.91
C PHE A 210 -28.52 -6.90 12.65
N ALA A 211 -28.42 -7.31 13.90
CA ALA A 211 -27.22 -7.15 14.72
C ALA A 211 -26.04 -7.95 14.14
N THR A 212 -26.24 -9.22 13.77
CA THR A 212 -25.19 -10.06 13.17
C THR A 212 -24.73 -9.50 11.83
N GLY A 213 -25.64 -9.05 10.97
CA GLY A 213 -25.29 -8.46 9.68
C GLY A 213 -24.53 -7.14 9.84
N ALA A 214 -24.96 -6.30 10.77
CA ALA A 214 -24.24 -5.04 11.08
C ALA A 214 -22.81 -5.31 11.57
N VAL A 215 -22.62 -6.33 12.44
CA VAL A 215 -21.28 -6.76 12.87
C VAL A 215 -20.46 -7.29 11.70
N CYS A 216 -21.02 -8.14 10.85
CA CYS A 216 -20.32 -8.66 9.67
C CYS A 216 -19.93 -7.56 8.69
N ILE A 217 -20.80 -6.57 8.46
CA ILE A 217 -20.48 -5.39 7.63
C ILE A 217 -19.38 -4.55 8.31
N GLY A 218 -19.46 -4.33 9.61
CA GLY A 218 -18.42 -3.65 10.37
C GLY A 218 -17.06 -4.34 10.26
N LEU A 219 -17.01 -5.66 10.39
CA LEU A 219 -15.79 -6.46 10.20
C LEU A 219 -15.28 -6.39 8.76
N CYS A 220 -16.18 -6.41 7.77
CA CYS A 220 -15.81 -6.27 6.36
C CYS A 220 -15.22 -4.88 6.07
N LEU A 221 -15.84 -3.82 6.58
CA LEU A 221 -15.33 -2.44 6.47
C LEU A 221 -13.98 -2.28 7.21
N PHE A 222 -13.81 -2.94 8.36
CA PHE A 222 -12.54 -3.00 9.04
C PHE A 222 -11.49 -3.76 8.22
N GLY A 223 -11.88 -4.86 7.56
CA GLY A 223 -11.03 -5.58 6.60
C GLY A 223 -10.59 -4.71 5.42
N ILE A 224 -11.50 -3.89 4.87
CA ILE A 224 -11.19 -2.90 3.82
C ILE A 224 -10.22 -1.83 4.34
N ARG A 225 -10.46 -1.32 5.56
CA ARG A 225 -9.54 -0.35 6.18
C ARG A 225 -8.15 -0.95 6.42
N GLY A 226 -8.09 -2.24 6.71
CA GLY A 226 -6.90 -3.06 6.84
C GLY A 226 -6.13 -2.86 8.16
N ARG A 227 -6.40 -1.86 8.99
CA ARG A 227 -5.66 -1.60 10.24
C ARG A 227 -6.42 -0.69 11.21
N MET A 228 -5.98 -0.69 12.49
CA MET A 228 -6.56 0.15 13.55
C MET A 228 -6.01 1.59 13.60
N GLY A 229 -4.85 1.86 12.99
CA GLY A 229 -4.20 3.17 13.04
C GLY A 229 -5.04 4.31 12.42
N TYR A 230 -4.58 5.55 12.55
CA TYR A 230 -5.28 6.74 12.05
C TYR A 230 -5.55 6.67 10.54
N ASN A 231 -4.56 6.26 9.75
CA ASN A 231 -4.71 6.11 8.29
C ASN A 231 -5.13 4.68 7.92
N PRO A 232 -5.88 4.47 6.82
CA PRO A 232 -6.09 3.14 6.25
C PRO A 232 -4.77 2.53 5.76
N ILE A 233 -4.78 1.24 5.46
CA ILE A 233 -3.61 0.53 4.94
C ILE A 233 -3.09 1.19 3.66
N ARG A 234 -1.76 1.30 3.57
CA ARG A 234 -1.03 1.82 2.40
C ARG A 234 0.05 0.84 1.98
N VAL A 235 0.57 0.98 0.77
CA VAL A 235 1.66 0.14 0.24
C VAL A 235 2.86 0.07 1.19
N SER A 236 3.15 1.15 1.92
CA SER A 236 4.23 1.20 2.93
C SER A 236 4.13 0.14 4.03
N GLN A 237 2.95 -0.42 4.30
CA GLN A 237 2.79 -1.51 5.26
C GLN A 237 3.41 -2.84 4.80
N ALA A 238 3.65 -2.99 3.49
CA ALA A 238 4.38 -4.12 2.95
C ALA A 238 5.90 -4.00 3.16
N TYR A 239 6.42 -2.78 3.34
CA TYR A 239 7.85 -2.51 3.51
C TYR A 239 8.28 -2.78 4.94
N TYR A 240 9.00 -3.87 5.19
CA TYR A 240 9.42 -4.31 6.52
C TYR A 240 10.92 -4.67 6.59
N CYS A 241 11.61 -4.76 5.45
CA CYS A 241 13.03 -5.10 5.36
C CYS A 241 13.74 -4.25 4.31
N THR A 242 15.05 -4.41 4.18
CA THR A 242 15.88 -3.72 3.18
C THR A 242 15.74 -4.31 1.79
N ASP A 243 15.24 -5.54 1.67
CA ASP A 243 15.13 -6.24 0.40
C ASP A 243 13.91 -5.74 -0.40
N PRO A 244 14.13 -5.17 -1.60
CA PRO A 244 13.06 -4.61 -2.41
C PRO A 244 12.10 -5.67 -2.96
N PHE A 245 12.60 -6.89 -3.26
CA PHE A 245 11.76 -7.95 -3.79
C PHE A 245 10.75 -8.43 -2.76
N LEU A 246 11.18 -8.73 -1.52
CA LEU A 246 10.29 -9.15 -0.44
C LEU A 246 9.25 -8.09 -0.08
N ASN A 247 9.64 -6.82 -0.09
CA ASN A 247 8.71 -5.71 0.15
C ASN A 247 7.63 -5.63 -0.94
N GLN A 248 8.02 -5.79 -2.21
CA GLN A 248 7.08 -5.79 -3.34
C GLN A 248 6.21 -7.05 -3.37
N LEU A 249 6.77 -8.22 -3.00
CA LEU A 249 6.04 -9.48 -2.89
C LEU A 249 4.88 -9.39 -1.88
N GLY A 250 5.05 -8.59 -0.81
CA GLY A 250 4.02 -8.31 0.19
C GLY A 250 2.86 -7.46 -0.31
N VAL A 251 2.90 -6.90 -1.52
CA VAL A 251 1.83 -6.06 -2.06
C VAL A 251 0.89 -6.87 -2.95
N ASN A 252 -0.42 -6.67 -2.81
CA ASN A 252 -1.38 -7.25 -3.77
C ASN A 252 -1.41 -6.40 -5.06
N PRO A 253 -1.27 -7.01 -6.26
CA PRO A 253 -1.22 -6.28 -7.53
C PRO A 253 -2.47 -5.44 -7.82
N VAL A 254 -3.65 -5.96 -7.48
CA VAL A 254 -4.92 -5.24 -7.66
C VAL A 254 -4.97 -4.00 -6.76
N PHE A 255 -4.53 -4.14 -5.51
CA PHE A 255 -4.45 -3.02 -4.57
C PHE A 255 -3.50 -1.93 -5.09
N ASN A 256 -2.33 -2.34 -5.59
CA ASN A 256 -1.34 -1.41 -6.13
C ASN A 256 -1.85 -0.68 -7.37
N LEU A 257 -2.48 -1.41 -8.29
CA LEU A 257 -3.07 -0.83 -9.50
C LEU A 257 -4.18 0.17 -9.16
N LEU A 258 -5.11 -0.19 -8.26
CA LEU A 258 -6.20 0.70 -7.85
C LEU A 258 -5.68 1.96 -7.18
N THR A 259 -4.76 1.82 -6.21
CA THR A 259 -4.23 2.97 -5.48
C THR A 259 -3.39 3.89 -6.35
N SER A 260 -2.54 3.34 -7.23
CA SER A 260 -1.76 4.14 -8.19
C SER A 260 -2.66 4.86 -9.19
N THR A 261 -3.72 4.21 -9.69
CA THR A 261 -4.69 4.83 -10.60
C THR A 261 -5.43 5.99 -9.93
N LEU A 262 -5.84 5.80 -8.67
CA LEU A 262 -6.50 6.86 -7.90
C LEU A 262 -5.55 8.03 -7.62
N ASP A 263 -4.28 7.75 -7.33
CA ASP A 263 -3.26 8.77 -7.09
C ASP A 263 -2.97 9.59 -8.36
N ASP A 264 -2.84 8.95 -9.53
CA ASP A 264 -2.60 9.64 -10.80
C ASP A 264 -3.77 10.54 -11.22
N ASN A 265 -5.00 10.13 -10.87
CA ASN A 265 -6.20 10.93 -11.17
C ASN A 265 -6.42 12.12 -10.21
N ARG A 266 -5.64 12.24 -9.14
CA ARG A 266 -5.74 13.40 -8.25
C ARG A 266 -5.26 14.66 -8.96
N LYS A 267 -6.03 15.75 -8.81
CA LYS A 267 -5.68 17.06 -9.40
C LYS A 267 -4.29 17.54 -8.97
N GLU A 268 -3.87 17.18 -7.77
CA GLU A 268 -2.59 17.53 -7.17
C GLU A 268 -1.39 16.85 -7.85
N ASN A 269 -1.62 15.71 -8.53
CA ASN A 269 -0.59 14.94 -9.22
C ASN A 269 -0.54 15.23 -10.73
N ARG A 270 -1.39 16.13 -11.23
CA ARG A 270 -1.34 16.52 -12.64
C ARG A 270 -0.06 17.27 -12.94
N TYR A 271 0.49 17.01 -14.12
CA TYR A 271 1.68 17.70 -14.62
C TYR A 271 1.45 19.22 -14.64
N LEU A 272 2.33 19.95 -13.96
CA LEU A 272 2.27 21.40 -13.88
C LEU A 272 3.19 22.00 -14.96
N HIS A 273 2.61 22.50 -16.04
CA HIS A 273 3.35 23.15 -17.10
C HIS A 273 3.42 24.67 -16.81
N LEU A 274 4.54 25.13 -16.25
CA LEU A 274 4.72 26.51 -15.84
C LEU A 274 5.36 27.37 -16.94
N MET A 275 6.28 26.78 -17.71
CA MET A 275 6.98 27.43 -18.83
C MET A 275 7.54 26.37 -19.78
N PRO A 276 7.95 26.73 -21.01
CA PRO A 276 8.63 25.82 -21.92
C PRO A 276 9.91 25.24 -21.29
N GLU A 277 10.21 23.97 -21.52
CA GLU A 277 11.34 23.27 -20.93
C GLU A 277 12.68 23.95 -21.22
N GLN A 278 12.90 24.38 -22.46
CA GLN A 278 14.13 25.07 -22.87
C GLN A 278 14.34 26.40 -22.14
N GLU A 279 13.26 27.13 -21.90
CA GLU A 279 13.28 28.38 -21.14
C GLU A 279 13.64 28.10 -19.67
N ALA A 280 13.05 27.05 -19.06
CA ALA A 280 13.34 26.64 -17.69
C ALA A 280 14.82 26.25 -17.54
N ILE A 281 15.38 25.49 -18.50
CA ILE A 281 16.79 25.12 -18.53
C ILE A 281 17.68 26.35 -18.60
N THR A 282 17.39 27.26 -19.52
CA THR A 282 18.17 28.50 -19.73
C THR A 282 18.16 29.37 -18.47
N ASN A 283 16.99 29.56 -17.86
CA ASN A 283 16.83 30.31 -16.62
C ASN A 283 17.65 29.68 -15.48
N MET A 284 17.57 28.35 -15.33
CA MET A 284 18.29 27.64 -14.29
C MET A 284 19.83 27.70 -14.50
N GLN A 285 20.28 27.52 -15.73
CA GLN A 285 21.73 27.69 -16.07
C GLN A 285 22.24 29.12 -15.81
N SER A 286 21.40 30.11 -16.06
CA SER A 286 21.71 31.50 -15.73
C SER A 286 21.85 31.71 -14.22
N ILE A 287 20.92 31.19 -13.43
CA ILE A 287 20.95 31.25 -11.97
C ILE A 287 22.19 30.53 -11.41
N LEU A 288 22.51 29.36 -11.92
CA LEU A 288 23.67 28.57 -11.50
C LEU A 288 24.99 29.13 -12.05
N GLN A 289 24.96 30.08 -12.99
CA GLN A 289 26.11 30.65 -13.72
C GLN A 289 27.01 29.57 -14.35
N ARG A 290 26.44 28.47 -14.81
CA ARG A 290 27.16 27.33 -15.39
C ARG A 290 26.30 26.64 -16.46
N LYS A 291 27.01 26.08 -17.46
CA LYS A 291 26.41 25.15 -18.42
C LYS A 291 26.27 23.76 -17.79
N GLY A 292 25.23 23.02 -18.16
CA GLY A 292 25.06 21.65 -17.72
C GLY A 292 26.13 20.69 -18.26
N ILE A 293 26.16 19.47 -17.75
CA ILE A 293 27.06 18.42 -18.22
C ILE A 293 26.32 17.61 -19.27
N GLU A 294 26.91 17.57 -20.48
CA GLU A 294 26.34 16.82 -21.60
C GLU A 294 26.24 15.33 -21.26
N GLY A 295 25.13 14.68 -21.60
CA GLY A 295 24.87 13.26 -21.32
C GLY A 295 24.41 12.94 -19.89
N ILE A 296 24.46 13.91 -18.94
CA ILE A 296 23.99 13.68 -17.56
C ILE A 296 22.69 14.49 -17.32
N SER A 297 22.82 15.83 -17.29
CA SER A 297 21.67 16.70 -17.11
C SER A 297 22.04 18.11 -17.54
N PRO A 298 21.12 18.87 -18.18
CA PRO A 298 21.36 20.25 -18.59
C PRO A 298 21.62 21.21 -17.41
N ILE A 299 21.32 20.79 -16.18
CA ILE A 299 21.57 21.58 -14.96
C ILE A 299 22.59 20.92 -14.02
N ALA A 300 23.18 19.79 -14.39
CA ALA A 300 24.23 19.14 -13.61
C ALA A 300 25.50 20.00 -13.57
N ARG A 301 26.23 19.94 -12.46
CA ARG A 301 27.49 20.60 -12.31
C ARG A 301 28.52 19.72 -11.61
N GLU A 302 29.75 19.79 -12.02
CA GLU A 302 30.86 19.17 -11.32
C GLU A 302 31.31 20.06 -10.15
N VAL A 303 31.41 19.48 -8.96
CA VAL A 303 31.99 20.14 -7.78
C VAL A 303 33.27 19.41 -7.42
N LYS A 304 34.43 20.09 -7.57
CA LYS A 304 35.71 19.53 -7.17
C LYS A 304 35.95 19.82 -5.70
N CYS A 305 36.14 18.79 -4.91
CA CYS A 305 36.54 18.90 -3.52
C CYS A 305 38.05 18.60 -3.41
N ALA A 306 38.83 19.51 -2.84
CA ALA A 306 40.26 19.30 -2.61
C ALA A 306 40.57 18.58 -1.30
N ALA A 307 39.56 18.35 -0.45
CA ALA A 307 39.75 17.74 0.87
C ALA A 307 39.79 16.21 0.77
N VAL A 308 40.65 15.60 1.56
CA VAL A 308 40.65 14.14 1.73
C VAL A 308 39.42 13.69 2.51
N PRO A 309 38.68 12.65 2.07
CA PRO A 309 37.53 12.13 2.80
C PRO A 309 37.91 11.72 4.23
N THR A 310 37.21 12.19 5.23
CA THR A 310 37.51 11.93 6.65
C THR A 310 36.60 10.83 7.28
N GLN A 311 35.66 10.31 6.55
CA GLN A 311 34.69 9.24 7.00
C GLN A 311 34.07 9.50 8.40
N LYS A 312 33.77 10.78 8.68
CA LYS A 312 33.10 11.14 9.95
C LYS A 312 31.65 10.72 9.95
N ASN A 313 31.13 10.36 11.14
CA ASN A 313 29.70 10.17 11.31
C ASN A 313 28.95 11.47 11.06
N VAL A 314 27.78 11.38 10.43
CA VAL A 314 26.91 12.51 10.11
C VAL A 314 25.60 12.35 10.88
N VAL A 315 25.25 13.37 11.69
CA VAL A 315 23.96 13.46 12.39
C VAL A 315 23.19 14.64 11.79
N LEU A 316 22.05 14.35 11.17
CA LEU A 316 21.16 15.34 10.59
C LEU A 316 19.86 15.42 11.43
N ILE A 317 19.59 16.59 12.01
CA ILE A 317 18.41 16.80 12.86
C ILE A 317 17.41 17.68 12.12
N PHE A 318 16.25 17.11 11.75
CA PHE A 318 15.11 17.85 11.23
C PHE A 318 14.24 18.34 12.39
N MET A 319 14.23 19.64 12.62
CA MET A 319 13.40 20.24 13.66
C MET A 319 12.04 20.61 13.09
N GLU A 320 11.01 19.86 13.51
CA GLU A 320 9.62 20.11 13.10
C GLU A 320 9.09 21.41 13.69
N SER A 321 8.43 22.23 12.87
CA SER A 321 7.79 23.51 13.27
C SER A 321 8.72 24.50 13.97
N MET A 322 10.05 24.39 13.78
CA MET A 322 11.01 25.32 14.36
C MET A 322 11.06 26.62 13.55
N SER A 323 10.59 27.69 14.16
CA SER A 323 10.67 29.04 13.60
C SER A 323 11.82 29.80 14.19
N ALA A 324 12.52 30.60 13.38
CA ALA A 324 13.55 31.51 13.83
C ALA A 324 13.04 32.51 14.90
N ASN A 325 11.77 32.89 14.86
CA ASN A 325 11.12 33.75 15.84
C ASN A 325 11.09 33.18 17.27
N LEU A 326 11.40 31.88 17.45
CA LEU A 326 11.49 31.26 18.78
C LEU A 326 12.88 31.51 19.43
N MET A 327 13.88 31.86 18.65
CA MET A 327 15.26 32.06 19.10
C MET A 327 15.50 33.50 19.55
N GLU A 328 16.26 33.67 20.64
CA GLU A 328 16.65 34.97 21.16
C GLU A 328 17.53 35.72 20.15
N HIS A 329 18.41 35.02 19.43
CA HIS A 329 19.21 35.55 18.34
C HIS A 329 18.41 36.29 17.27
N PHE A 330 17.22 35.83 16.95
CA PHE A 330 16.30 36.44 15.97
C PHE A 330 15.25 37.37 16.61
N GLY A 331 15.44 37.78 17.86
CA GLY A 331 14.62 38.81 18.53
C GLY A 331 13.50 38.29 19.43
N SER A 332 13.46 36.98 19.73
CA SER A 332 12.52 36.44 20.74
C SER A 332 12.83 37.01 22.14
N THR A 333 11.85 37.58 22.79
CA THR A 333 11.95 38.00 24.19
C THR A 333 11.72 36.84 25.18
N LYS A 334 11.28 35.71 24.70
CA LYS A 334 11.01 34.50 25.48
C LYS A 334 12.21 33.55 25.33
N LYS A 335 12.92 33.26 26.40
CA LYS A 335 14.07 32.34 26.39
C LYS A 335 13.62 30.88 26.18
N LEU A 336 13.11 30.58 25.00
CA LEU A 336 12.53 29.26 24.65
C LEU A 336 13.58 28.27 24.17
N THR A 337 14.66 28.75 23.57
CA THR A 337 15.69 27.94 22.91
C THR A 337 17.11 28.25 23.37
N PRO A 338 17.41 28.31 24.71
CA PRO A 338 18.70 28.81 25.22
C PRO A 338 19.89 27.96 24.73
N PHE A 339 19.70 26.65 24.56
CA PHE A 339 20.73 25.77 24.01
C PHE A 339 21.03 26.07 22.54
N LEU A 340 19.97 26.23 21.71
CA LEU A 340 20.16 26.56 20.30
C LEU A 340 20.77 27.93 20.11
N ASP A 341 20.40 28.90 20.93
CA ASP A 341 21.01 30.25 20.90
C ASP A 341 22.48 30.20 21.25
N SER A 342 22.88 29.41 22.27
CA SER A 342 24.29 29.16 22.57
C SER A 342 25.04 28.47 21.44
N LEU A 343 24.47 27.37 20.92
CA LEU A 343 25.05 26.59 19.83
C LEU A 343 25.21 27.44 18.55
N TYR A 344 24.27 28.34 18.30
CA TYR A 344 24.30 29.23 17.15
C TYR A 344 25.57 30.09 17.12
N LEU A 345 26.04 30.55 18.30
CA LEU A 345 27.24 31.36 18.44
C LEU A 345 28.55 30.57 18.29
N GLU A 346 28.50 29.27 18.57
CA GLU A 346 29.70 28.39 18.59
C GLU A 346 29.81 27.51 17.33
N SER A 347 28.90 27.64 16.37
CA SER A 347 28.83 26.83 15.17
C SER A 347 28.85 27.64 13.86
N LEU A 348 28.99 26.97 12.74
CA LEU A 348 28.67 27.55 11.43
C LEU A 348 27.17 27.73 11.31
N SER A 349 26.71 28.95 11.42
CA SER A 349 25.29 29.33 11.41
C SER A 349 24.96 30.21 10.21
N PHE A 350 23.67 30.22 9.82
CA PHE A 350 23.17 30.96 8.67
C PHE A 350 21.95 31.80 9.06
N ASP A 351 22.08 33.14 8.92
CA ASP A 351 20.98 34.07 9.22
C ASP A 351 19.85 34.03 8.20
N HIS A 352 20.18 33.71 6.95
CA HIS A 352 19.23 33.66 5.83
C HIS A 352 18.98 32.24 5.36
N PHE A 353 18.49 31.41 6.27
CA PHE A 353 18.12 30.00 5.99
C PHE A 353 16.62 29.86 6.01
N TYR A 354 16.04 29.40 4.89
CA TYR A 354 14.61 29.31 4.70
C TYR A 354 14.19 27.87 4.46
N SER A 355 12.98 27.51 4.94
CA SER A 355 12.37 26.22 4.65
C SER A 355 12.08 26.08 3.15
N ALA A 356 12.33 24.90 2.60
CA ALA A 356 12.01 24.59 1.20
C ALA A 356 10.50 24.49 0.91
N GLY A 357 9.66 24.48 1.94
CA GLY A 357 8.21 24.40 1.83
C GLY A 357 7.53 24.31 3.20
N ILE A 358 6.22 24.19 3.18
CA ILE A 358 5.36 24.25 4.38
C ILE A 358 5.03 22.87 4.99
N HIS A 359 5.52 21.77 4.41
CA HIS A 359 5.28 20.41 4.90
C HIS A 359 6.59 19.70 5.17
N THR A 360 6.61 18.80 6.15
CA THR A 360 7.75 17.97 6.54
C THR A 360 8.36 17.23 5.35
N ASN A 361 7.54 16.68 4.47
CA ASN A 361 8.01 15.99 3.27
C ASN A 361 8.77 16.92 2.30
N HIS A 362 8.42 18.20 2.20
CA HIS A 362 9.15 19.19 1.39
C HIS A 362 10.58 19.38 1.90
N GLY A 363 10.73 19.54 3.23
CA GLY A 363 12.05 19.64 3.86
C GLY A 363 12.88 18.38 3.65
N MET A 364 12.26 17.20 3.78
CA MET A 364 12.95 15.93 3.66
C MET A 364 13.54 15.70 2.26
N TYR A 365 12.75 15.79 1.21
CA TYR A 365 13.32 15.52 -0.11
C TYR A 365 14.13 16.68 -0.67
N ALA A 366 13.90 17.92 -0.22
CA ALA A 366 14.79 19.02 -0.56
C ALA A 366 16.19 18.85 0.06
N THR A 367 16.28 18.47 1.34
CA THR A 367 17.54 18.31 2.05
C THR A 367 18.26 17.01 1.69
N LEU A 368 17.53 15.88 1.63
CA LEU A 368 18.13 14.57 1.40
C LEU A 368 18.40 14.27 -0.07
N TYR A 369 17.58 14.81 -0.98
CA TYR A 369 17.64 14.46 -2.41
C TYR A 369 17.77 15.68 -3.33
N SER A 370 18.01 16.88 -2.78
CA SER A 370 18.13 18.12 -3.54
C SER A 370 16.97 18.38 -4.52
N PHE A 371 15.78 17.94 -4.15
CA PHE A 371 14.58 18.02 -4.95
C PHE A 371 13.71 19.18 -4.47
N PRO A 372 13.37 20.17 -5.31
CA PRO A 372 12.59 21.32 -4.89
C PRO A 372 11.16 20.90 -4.50
N ALA A 373 10.57 21.63 -3.56
CA ALA A 373 9.17 21.44 -3.21
C ALA A 373 8.27 21.72 -4.42
N ILE A 374 7.62 20.67 -4.94
CA ILE A 374 6.62 20.81 -5.99
C ILE A 374 5.27 21.09 -5.32
N MET A 375 4.63 22.19 -5.71
CA MET A 375 3.35 22.62 -5.15
C MET A 375 2.34 21.48 -5.11
N LYS A 376 1.71 21.25 -3.97
CA LYS A 376 0.62 20.30 -3.69
C LYS A 376 0.95 18.81 -3.87
N ARG A 377 2.09 18.43 -4.46
CA ARG A 377 2.46 17.03 -4.64
C ARG A 377 3.37 16.55 -3.54
N ASN A 378 2.95 15.51 -2.82
CA ASN A 378 3.85 14.75 -1.95
C ASN A 378 4.39 13.54 -2.71
N ALA A 379 5.65 13.61 -3.15
CA ALA A 379 6.32 12.56 -3.92
C ALA A 379 6.44 11.22 -3.16
N MET A 380 6.35 11.23 -1.82
CA MET A 380 6.42 10.02 -1.00
C MET A 380 5.10 9.26 -0.94
N LYS A 381 3.94 9.93 -1.11
CA LYS A 381 2.60 9.35 -0.91
C LYS A 381 2.11 8.46 -2.04
N GLY A 382 2.78 8.44 -3.17
CA GLY A 382 2.37 7.61 -4.32
C GLY A 382 2.42 6.11 -4.01
N ALA A 383 1.54 5.34 -4.65
CA ALA A 383 1.58 3.88 -4.63
C ALA A 383 2.87 3.36 -5.29
N VAL A 384 3.39 4.10 -6.26
CA VAL A 384 4.70 3.88 -6.85
C VAL A 384 5.71 4.74 -6.14
N VAL A 385 6.64 4.10 -5.43
CA VAL A 385 7.71 4.81 -4.73
C VAL A 385 8.78 5.22 -5.74
N PRO A 386 9.04 6.52 -5.90
CA PRO A 386 10.09 6.98 -6.80
C PRO A 386 11.48 6.65 -6.25
N VAL A 387 12.42 6.39 -7.15
CA VAL A 387 13.83 6.19 -6.81
C VAL A 387 14.59 7.48 -7.09
N TYR A 388 15.25 8.01 -6.07
CA TYR A 388 16.06 9.21 -6.15
C TYR A 388 17.50 8.92 -5.73
N SER A 389 18.45 9.59 -6.36
CA SER A 389 19.82 9.69 -5.85
C SER A 389 19.96 10.93 -4.98
N GLY A 390 20.63 10.82 -3.86
CA GLY A 390 20.83 11.92 -2.94
C GLY A 390 21.78 11.59 -1.80
N LEU A 391 21.79 12.40 -0.76
CA LEU A 391 22.72 12.23 0.37
C LEU A 391 22.72 10.81 0.95
N PRO A 392 21.56 10.15 1.22
CA PRO A 392 21.56 8.81 1.79
C PRO A 392 22.15 7.76 0.85
N THR A 393 21.84 7.82 -0.45
CA THR A 393 22.37 6.85 -1.43
C THR A 393 23.88 7.03 -1.60
N VAL A 394 24.37 8.26 -1.69
CA VAL A 394 25.80 8.55 -1.79
C VAL A 394 26.55 8.08 -0.55
N LEU A 395 26.02 8.32 0.65
CA LEU A 395 26.63 7.84 1.90
C LEU A 395 26.67 6.31 1.93
N LYS A 396 25.58 5.64 1.54
CA LYS A 396 25.52 4.18 1.47
C LYS A 396 26.57 3.61 0.52
N ASP A 397 26.72 4.18 -0.68
CA ASP A 397 27.71 3.79 -1.67
C ASP A 397 29.16 3.97 -1.16
N ASN A 398 29.35 4.85 -0.17
CA ASN A 398 30.62 5.05 0.52
C ASN A 398 30.76 4.27 1.84
N GLY A 399 29.94 3.25 2.06
CA GLY A 399 30.05 2.33 3.18
C GLY A 399 29.39 2.80 4.49
N TYR A 400 28.62 3.89 4.45
CA TYR A 400 27.86 4.32 5.62
C TYR A 400 26.61 3.48 5.81
N ARG A 401 26.23 3.24 7.07
CA ARG A 401 24.94 2.71 7.47
C ARG A 401 24.00 3.86 7.80
N ASN A 402 22.92 3.98 7.07
CA ASN A 402 21.97 5.06 7.21
C ASN A 402 20.80 4.69 8.11
N LEU A 403 20.65 5.40 9.23
CA LEU A 403 19.58 5.21 10.21
C LEU A 403 18.64 6.40 10.18
N PHE A 404 17.33 6.16 10.25
CA PHE A 404 16.32 7.22 10.35
C PHE A 404 15.47 7.03 11.60
N PHE A 405 15.35 8.09 12.39
CA PHE A 405 14.55 8.12 13.61
C PHE A 405 13.37 9.08 13.41
N MET A 406 12.15 8.62 13.73
CA MET A 406 10.95 9.43 13.61
C MET A 406 10.00 9.18 14.77
N THR A 407 9.24 10.20 15.17
CA THR A 407 8.30 10.16 16.28
C THR A 407 6.90 9.64 15.89
N HIS A 408 6.63 9.53 14.60
CA HIS A 408 5.35 9.08 14.04
C HIS A 408 5.38 7.58 13.74
N GLU A 409 4.21 7.03 13.40
CA GLU A 409 4.11 5.70 12.83
C GLU A 409 4.90 5.61 11.51
N SER A 410 5.56 4.50 11.26
CA SER A 410 6.45 4.29 10.10
C SER A 410 5.78 4.54 8.74
N GLN A 411 4.47 4.33 8.65
CA GLN A 411 3.72 4.59 7.42
C GLN A 411 3.24 6.05 7.25
N TYR A 412 3.47 6.93 8.24
CA TYR A 412 3.12 8.33 8.09
C TYR A 412 3.75 8.90 6.81
N ASP A 413 2.94 9.53 5.97
CA ASP A 413 3.32 10.08 4.66
C ASP A 413 4.04 9.10 3.71
N ASN A 414 3.87 7.78 3.91
CA ASN A 414 4.58 6.72 3.19
C ASN A 414 6.11 6.71 3.40
N MET A 415 6.58 7.32 4.50
CA MET A 415 8.01 7.51 4.77
C MET A 415 8.78 6.20 4.78
N ASN A 416 8.24 5.15 5.40
CA ASN A 416 8.93 3.86 5.48
C ASN A 416 9.28 3.30 4.09
N ALA A 417 8.32 3.29 3.16
CA ALA A 417 8.56 2.82 1.80
C ALA A 417 9.54 3.74 1.06
N PHE A 418 9.36 5.05 1.17
CA PHE A 418 10.17 6.02 0.48
C PHE A 418 11.65 5.98 0.95
N LEU A 419 11.88 6.02 2.25
CA LEU A 419 13.23 6.07 2.82
C LEU A 419 14.01 4.77 2.58
N ARG A 420 13.36 3.60 2.74
CA ARG A 420 14.01 2.31 2.45
C ARG A 420 14.37 2.17 0.97
N THR A 421 13.51 2.61 0.07
CA THR A 421 13.79 2.61 -1.37
C THR A 421 14.94 3.56 -1.73
N ASN A 422 15.15 4.61 -0.93
CA ASN A 422 16.05 5.72 -1.24
C ASN A 422 17.25 5.83 -0.27
N GLY A 423 17.80 4.69 0.16
CA GLY A 423 19.12 4.60 0.75
C GLY A 423 19.18 4.47 2.27
N PHE A 424 18.06 4.39 2.99
CA PHE A 424 18.08 4.12 4.43
C PHE A 424 18.02 2.63 4.74
N ASP A 425 18.91 2.17 5.61
CA ASP A 425 19.03 0.78 6.03
C ASP A 425 18.02 0.43 7.13
N GLU A 426 17.88 1.31 8.12
CA GLU A 426 16.98 1.11 9.25
C GLU A 426 16.13 2.35 9.51
N ILE A 427 14.88 2.11 9.91
CA ILE A 427 13.93 3.16 10.28
C ILE A 427 13.35 2.80 11.64
N TYR A 428 13.58 3.70 12.59
CA TYR A 428 13.03 3.64 13.94
C TYR A 428 11.86 4.60 14.05
N ALA A 429 10.66 4.04 14.19
CA ALA A 429 9.41 4.77 14.23
C ALA A 429 8.71 4.55 15.59
N GLN A 430 7.56 5.18 15.78
CA GLN A 430 6.80 5.11 17.02
C GLN A 430 6.62 3.69 17.56
N GLU A 431 6.37 2.72 16.68
CA GLU A 431 6.17 1.32 17.02
C GLU A 431 7.43 0.60 17.53
N ASN A 432 8.61 1.18 17.34
CA ASN A 432 9.88 0.62 17.80
C ASN A 432 10.29 1.12 19.20
N TYR A 433 9.64 2.18 19.69
CA TYR A 433 9.97 2.75 20.99
C TYR A 433 9.18 2.05 22.12
N PRO A 434 9.77 1.95 23.34
CA PRO A 434 9.03 1.47 24.50
C PRO A 434 7.76 2.29 24.73
N THR A 435 6.64 1.62 24.97
CA THR A 435 5.31 2.24 25.10
C THR A 435 5.28 3.33 26.20
N ALA A 436 6.12 3.19 27.23
CA ALA A 436 6.25 4.18 28.31
C ALA A 436 6.87 5.51 27.83
N LEU A 437 7.61 5.50 26.73
CA LEU A 437 8.24 6.69 26.13
C LEU A 437 7.38 7.32 25.04
N VAL A 438 6.35 6.63 24.59
CA VAL A 438 5.42 7.16 23.57
C VAL A 438 4.36 7.97 24.29
N TYR A 439 4.59 9.27 24.42
CA TYR A 439 3.51 10.19 24.80
C TYR A 439 2.42 10.12 23.74
N LYS A 440 1.18 9.80 24.14
CA LYS A 440 0.02 9.95 23.26
C LYS A 440 -0.01 11.41 22.84
N THR A 441 0.38 11.68 21.63
CA THR A 441 0.34 13.00 21.05
C THR A 441 -1.10 13.47 21.12
N ILE A 442 -1.35 14.53 21.87
CA ILE A 442 -2.62 15.25 21.84
C ILE A 442 -2.84 15.59 20.37
N SER A 443 -3.96 15.13 19.85
CA SER A 443 -4.36 15.36 18.46
C SER A 443 -4.12 16.82 18.10
N TYR A 444 -3.29 17.08 17.10
CA TYR A 444 -3.00 18.42 16.55
C TYR A 444 -4.23 19.17 15.99
N THR A 445 -5.42 18.60 16.10
CA THR A 445 -6.67 19.19 15.62
C THR A 445 -7.15 20.38 16.44
N ASN A 446 -6.54 20.71 17.59
CA ASN A 446 -7.00 21.79 18.50
C ASN A 446 -5.94 22.81 18.90
N MET A 447 -4.75 22.82 18.28
CA MET A 447 -3.88 23.98 18.41
C MET A 447 -4.17 24.94 17.26
N PRO A 448 -4.63 26.17 17.53
CA PRO A 448 -4.63 27.21 16.52
C PRO A 448 -3.16 27.41 16.09
N CYS A 449 -2.89 27.23 14.80
CA CYS A 449 -1.61 27.66 14.22
C CYS A 449 -1.36 29.09 14.64
N PRO A 450 -0.28 29.40 15.33
CA PRO A 450 0.07 30.80 15.57
C PRO A 450 0.70 31.35 14.29
N PHE A 451 -0.13 31.84 13.38
CA PHE A 451 0.28 32.76 12.32
C PHE A 451 -0.33 34.11 12.60
#